data_85b1e1a2410e0270a8bd9c010f41d844
#
_entry.id   85b1e1a2410e0270a8bd9c010f41d844
#
_cell.length_a   1.000
_cell.length_b   1.000
_cell.length_c   1.000
_cell.angle_alpha   90.00
_cell.angle_beta   90.00
_cell.angle_gamma   90.00
#
_symmetry.space_group_name_H-M   'P 1'
#
loop_
_entity.id
_entity.type
_entity.pdbx_description
1 polymer ?
#
loop_
_entity_poly.entity_id
_entity_poly.type
_entity_poly.pdbx_seq_one_letter_code
_entity_poly.pdbx_strand_id
1 'polypeptide(L)'
;MREDILKMEDALRQIRRDLHRIPELGLSEHKTAAYIEHMLKELGVDEVTRCLETGVIGIIKGQGLEKPIAFRADMDALTVEESPRPYASCHKGLMHACGHDGHMAILLGFAKYLMSKKVRPKGDVILIFQPAEEGPGGAKLMVEAGIIEKYNISKVIGCHIFPDVPQGKIACKAGGMMARNGEVTVHILGKSSHGAQPHLGADALLAAGAVICGIHTILSRNISPLDSGILSFGTIQGGEACNIVAKEVRIEGTMRAFSDEVYEKMVSRVEEAVSFIAKGYGCEGTVEFRHMYRVVNNDAALVSALEAACGDNYIITQPYMLAEDFSFFQQAVPGLFFFLGAGNPEKGFVHPLHSAEFDFDEKILCHGVEAYISLLEKLGLF
;
A
#
# COMPACT_ATOMS: atom_id res chain seq x y z
N MET A 1 -3.43 -25.14 12.22
CA MET A 1 -4.72 -24.41 12.19
C MET A 1 -5.57 -24.86 13.38
N ARG A 2 -6.05 -23.92 14.19
CA ARG A 2 -6.91 -24.19 15.35
C ARG A 2 -8.29 -24.63 14.90
N GLU A 3 -8.91 -25.61 15.63
CA GLU A 3 -10.21 -26.16 15.29
C GLU A 3 -11.34 -25.10 15.36
N ASP A 4 -11.25 -24.19 16.32
CA ASP A 4 -12.23 -23.12 16.48
C ASP A 4 -12.14 -22.05 15.35
N ILE A 5 -10.98 -21.86 14.73
CA ILE A 5 -10.85 -21.03 13.53
C ILE A 5 -11.44 -21.74 12.30
N LEU A 6 -11.18 -23.04 12.15
CA LEU A 6 -11.79 -23.83 11.06
C LEU A 6 -13.33 -23.78 11.10
N LYS A 7 -13.92 -23.78 12.29
CA LYS A 7 -15.37 -23.61 12.46
C LYS A 7 -15.91 -22.24 12.01
N MET A 8 -15.02 -21.27 11.79
CA MET A 8 -15.38 -19.93 11.31
C MET A 8 -15.34 -19.80 9.79
N GLU A 9 -14.86 -20.81 9.04
CA GLU A 9 -14.62 -20.73 7.59
C GLU A 9 -15.86 -20.23 6.82
N ASP A 10 -17.04 -20.81 7.06
CA ASP A 10 -18.26 -20.41 6.36
C ASP A 10 -18.69 -18.96 6.70
N ALA A 11 -18.50 -18.55 7.95
CA ALA A 11 -18.79 -17.19 8.37
C ALA A 11 -17.84 -16.18 7.74
N LEU A 12 -16.52 -16.49 7.68
CA LEU A 12 -15.53 -15.64 7.04
C LEU A 12 -15.80 -15.49 5.53
N ARG A 13 -16.14 -16.59 4.87
CA ARG A 13 -16.54 -16.60 3.46
C ARG A 13 -17.77 -15.71 3.24
N GLN A 14 -18.77 -15.80 4.09
CA GLN A 14 -19.97 -14.97 3.96
C GLN A 14 -19.65 -13.49 4.15
N ILE A 15 -18.89 -13.12 5.18
CA ILE A 15 -18.43 -11.75 5.43
C ILE A 15 -17.68 -11.20 4.22
N ARG A 16 -16.71 -11.97 3.68
CA ARG A 16 -15.96 -11.57 2.48
C ARG A 16 -16.88 -11.29 1.30
N ARG A 17 -17.84 -12.19 1.02
CA ARG A 17 -18.77 -12.06 -0.11
C ARG A 17 -19.77 -10.93 0.05
N ASP A 18 -20.20 -10.63 1.26
CA ASP A 18 -21.07 -9.49 1.54
C ASP A 18 -20.35 -8.18 1.26
N LEU A 19 -19.09 -8.05 1.72
CA LEU A 19 -18.24 -6.90 1.44
C LEU A 19 -17.90 -6.79 -0.05
N HIS A 20 -17.58 -7.91 -0.71
CA HIS A 20 -17.27 -7.96 -2.14
C HIS A 20 -18.39 -7.42 -3.03
N ARG A 21 -19.65 -7.55 -2.57
CA ARG A 21 -20.82 -7.06 -3.31
C ARG A 21 -21.06 -5.56 -3.20
N ILE A 22 -20.42 -4.88 -2.24
CA ILE A 22 -20.62 -3.45 -1.97
C ILE A 22 -19.34 -2.64 -2.10
N PRO A 23 -18.50 -2.85 -3.14
CA PRO A 23 -17.25 -2.11 -3.29
C PRO A 23 -17.51 -0.61 -3.45
N GLU A 24 -16.74 0.21 -2.74
CA GLU A 24 -16.82 1.66 -2.77
C GLU A 24 -15.42 2.26 -2.89
N LEU A 25 -15.31 3.41 -3.56
CA LEU A 25 -14.02 4.09 -3.74
C LEU A 25 -13.57 4.78 -2.46
N GLY A 26 -12.26 5.03 -2.39
CA GLY A 26 -11.65 5.69 -1.25
C GLY A 26 -12.33 6.99 -0.82
N LEU A 27 -12.51 7.17 0.48
CA LEU A 27 -13.26 8.23 1.16
C LEU A 27 -14.77 8.28 0.84
N SER A 28 -15.30 7.21 0.23
CA SER A 28 -16.73 7.07 -0.07
C SER A 28 -17.30 5.73 0.38
N GLU A 29 -16.58 4.98 1.25
CA GLU A 29 -16.88 3.62 1.71
C GLU A 29 -17.99 3.61 2.79
N HIS A 30 -19.11 4.31 2.54
CA HIS A 30 -20.17 4.52 3.54
C HIS A 30 -20.91 3.22 3.91
N LYS A 31 -21.24 2.38 2.91
CA LYS A 31 -21.94 1.08 3.14
C LYS A 31 -21.00 0.07 3.77
N THR A 32 -19.75 0.01 3.28
CA THR A 32 -18.69 -0.83 3.81
C THR A 32 -18.45 -0.53 5.28
N ALA A 33 -18.32 0.75 5.61
CA ALA A 33 -18.12 1.18 6.99
C ALA A 33 -19.33 0.92 7.88
N ALA A 34 -20.57 1.07 7.38
CA ALA A 34 -21.79 0.74 8.12
C ALA A 34 -21.88 -0.77 8.38
N TYR A 35 -21.51 -1.61 7.41
CA TYR A 35 -21.42 -3.06 7.57
C TYR A 35 -20.43 -3.45 8.67
N ILE A 36 -19.23 -2.89 8.64
CA ILE A 36 -18.17 -3.15 9.62
C ILE A 36 -18.62 -2.73 11.03
N GLU A 37 -19.19 -1.52 11.18
CA GLU A 37 -19.72 -1.07 12.48
C GLU A 37 -20.79 -2.01 13.03
N HIS A 38 -21.71 -2.45 12.17
CA HIS A 38 -22.75 -3.40 12.56
C HIS A 38 -22.13 -4.70 13.05
N MET A 39 -21.22 -5.29 12.29
CA MET A 39 -20.54 -6.54 12.65
C MET A 39 -19.77 -6.44 13.96
N LEU A 40 -19.01 -5.36 14.18
CA LEU A 40 -18.25 -5.15 15.42
C LEU A 40 -19.18 -5.02 16.63
N LYS A 41 -20.31 -4.34 16.49
CA LYS A 41 -21.34 -4.21 17.54
C LYS A 41 -22.02 -5.56 17.85
N GLU A 42 -22.36 -6.35 16.83
CA GLU A 42 -22.91 -7.71 17.01
C GLU A 42 -21.92 -8.65 17.69
N LEU A 43 -20.62 -8.54 17.41
CA LEU A 43 -19.57 -9.29 18.07
C LEU A 43 -19.36 -8.84 19.54
N GLY A 44 -19.93 -7.72 19.96
CA GLY A 44 -19.79 -7.17 21.29
C GLY A 44 -18.44 -6.52 21.55
N VAL A 45 -17.79 -5.98 20.50
CA VAL A 45 -16.55 -5.18 20.64
C VAL A 45 -16.82 -3.99 21.56
N ASP A 46 -15.91 -3.76 22.52
CA ASP A 46 -16.18 -2.88 23.66
C ASP A 46 -16.44 -1.42 23.26
N GLU A 47 -15.72 -0.91 22.26
CA GLU A 47 -15.96 0.43 21.70
C GLU A 47 -15.84 0.37 20.17
N VAL A 48 -16.74 1.07 19.47
CA VAL A 48 -16.74 1.22 18.01
C VAL A 48 -16.97 2.68 17.67
N THR A 49 -16.02 3.29 16.94
CA THR A 49 -16.06 4.73 16.60
C THR A 49 -15.67 4.94 15.13
N ARG A 50 -16.07 6.08 14.56
CA ARG A 50 -15.57 6.54 13.26
C ARG A 50 -14.27 7.32 13.40
N CYS A 51 -13.42 7.20 12.40
CA CYS A 51 -12.27 8.06 12.18
C CYS A 51 -12.30 8.51 10.72
N LEU A 52 -12.10 9.81 10.47
CA LEU A 52 -12.49 10.40 9.20
C LEU A 52 -13.99 10.16 8.98
N GLU A 53 -14.49 10.20 7.75
CA GLU A 53 -15.92 9.98 7.50
C GLU A 53 -16.26 8.48 7.40
N THR A 54 -15.38 7.69 6.79
CA THR A 54 -15.64 6.28 6.44
C THR A 54 -14.77 5.28 7.20
N GLY A 55 -13.64 5.67 7.78
CA GLY A 55 -12.82 4.77 8.59
C GLY A 55 -13.52 4.32 9.89
N VAL A 56 -13.29 3.08 10.30
CA VAL A 56 -13.87 2.50 11.51
C VAL A 56 -12.77 2.02 12.45
N ILE A 57 -12.89 2.37 13.74
CA ILE A 57 -12.01 1.91 14.81
C ILE A 57 -12.82 1.07 15.79
N GLY A 58 -12.42 -0.19 15.96
CA GLY A 58 -12.91 -1.06 17.03
C GLY A 58 -11.88 -1.20 18.14
N ILE A 59 -12.33 -1.25 19.39
CA ILE A 59 -11.45 -1.44 20.55
C ILE A 59 -11.93 -2.64 21.35
N ILE A 60 -11.06 -3.65 21.44
CA ILE A 60 -11.22 -4.79 22.35
C ILE A 60 -10.37 -4.50 23.58
N LYS A 61 -11.03 -4.20 24.72
CA LYS A 61 -10.33 -3.88 25.96
C LYS A 61 -9.57 -5.08 26.49
N GLY A 62 -8.32 -4.82 26.81
CA GLY A 62 -7.43 -5.78 27.44
C GLY A 62 -7.47 -5.70 28.98
N GLN A 63 -6.49 -6.36 29.62
CA GLN A 63 -6.33 -6.39 31.06
C GLN A 63 -5.58 -5.17 31.62
N GLY A 64 -5.09 -4.27 30.75
CA GLY A 64 -4.27 -3.10 31.13
C GLY A 64 -2.85 -3.45 31.58
N LEU A 65 -2.36 -4.65 31.27
CA LEU A 65 -1.02 -5.11 31.65
C LEU A 65 0.07 -4.73 30.63
N GLU A 66 -0.35 -4.47 29.39
CA GLU A 66 0.53 -4.13 28.26
C GLU A 66 -0.04 -2.96 27.46
N LYS A 67 0.83 -2.34 26.65
CA LYS A 67 0.42 -1.23 25.76
C LYS A 67 -0.48 -1.74 24.65
N PRO A 68 -1.39 -0.91 24.12
CA PRO A 68 -2.25 -1.24 23.01
C PRO A 68 -1.46 -1.62 21.75
N ILE A 69 -1.99 -2.61 21.00
CA ILE A 69 -1.51 -3.02 19.68
C ILE A 69 -2.63 -2.89 18.66
N ALA A 70 -2.30 -2.38 17.47
CA ALA A 70 -3.29 -2.22 16.41
C ALA A 70 -3.13 -3.28 15.32
N PHE A 71 -4.27 -3.71 14.74
CA PHE A 71 -4.36 -4.52 13.53
C PHE A 71 -5.17 -3.76 12.50
N ARG A 72 -4.66 -3.70 11.26
CA ARG A 72 -5.24 -2.89 10.18
C ARG A 72 -5.73 -3.74 9.02
N ALA A 73 -6.87 -3.39 8.49
CA ALA A 73 -7.35 -3.75 7.17
C ALA A 73 -7.77 -2.49 6.40
N ASP A 74 -7.45 -2.41 5.14
CA ASP A 74 -7.96 -1.43 4.17
C ASP A 74 -9.39 -1.78 3.75
N MET A 75 -10.14 -0.80 3.18
CA MET A 75 -11.57 -0.93 2.95
C MET A 75 -12.02 -0.60 1.53
N ASP A 76 -11.24 0.18 0.81
CA ASP A 76 -11.62 0.74 -0.48
C ASP A 76 -11.53 -0.27 -1.62
N ALA A 77 -12.12 0.09 -2.73
CA ALA A 77 -12.18 -0.68 -3.96
C ALA A 77 -11.68 0.13 -5.14
N LEU A 78 -11.56 -0.54 -6.28
CA LEU A 78 -11.02 0.01 -7.51
C LEU A 78 -12.09 0.18 -8.60
N THR A 79 -11.81 1.10 -9.54
CA THR A 79 -12.59 1.25 -10.77
C THR A 79 -12.19 0.15 -11.76
N VAL A 80 -12.73 -1.04 -11.54
CA VAL A 80 -12.50 -2.24 -12.35
C VAL A 80 -13.86 -2.85 -12.70
N GLU A 81 -14.11 -3.13 -13.97
CA GLU A 81 -15.30 -3.89 -14.41
C GLU A 81 -15.06 -5.37 -14.18
N GLU A 82 -15.74 -5.91 -13.20
CA GLU A 82 -15.52 -7.29 -12.73
C GLU A 82 -16.03 -8.34 -13.71
N SER A 83 -15.27 -9.42 -13.90
CA SER A 83 -15.72 -10.60 -14.63
C SER A 83 -16.86 -11.32 -13.87
N PRO A 84 -17.86 -11.87 -14.58
CA PRO A 84 -19.05 -12.48 -13.96
C PRO A 84 -18.70 -13.63 -13.00
N ARG A 85 -19.21 -13.57 -11.78
CA ARG A 85 -19.15 -14.65 -10.77
C ARG A 85 -20.37 -14.62 -9.83
N PRO A 86 -20.67 -15.68 -9.08
CA PRO A 86 -21.90 -15.76 -8.27
C PRO A 86 -22.02 -14.70 -7.16
N TYR A 87 -20.91 -14.12 -6.71
CA TYR A 87 -20.85 -13.09 -5.66
C TYR A 87 -20.23 -11.78 -6.17
N ALA A 88 -20.25 -11.56 -7.49
CA ALA A 88 -19.75 -10.34 -8.10
C ALA A 88 -20.34 -9.07 -7.49
N SER A 89 -19.61 -7.99 -7.65
CA SER A 89 -20.01 -6.63 -7.26
C SER A 89 -21.43 -6.28 -7.71
N CYS A 90 -22.20 -5.66 -6.80
CA CYS A 90 -23.49 -5.03 -7.16
C CYS A 90 -23.32 -3.58 -7.62
N HIS A 91 -22.13 -3.01 -7.59
CA HIS A 91 -21.77 -1.67 -8.04
C HIS A 91 -21.02 -1.76 -9.36
N LYS A 92 -21.73 -1.48 -10.47
CA LYS A 92 -21.15 -1.56 -11.82
C LYS A 92 -19.88 -0.73 -11.94
N GLY A 93 -18.82 -1.34 -12.51
CA GLY A 93 -17.53 -0.69 -12.73
C GLY A 93 -16.66 -0.56 -11.49
N LEU A 94 -17.07 -1.16 -10.36
CA LEU A 94 -16.28 -1.20 -9.12
C LEU A 94 -16.07 -2.66 -8.68
N MET A 95 -14.87 -2.96 -8.17
CA MET A 95 -14.50 -4.29 -7.69
C MET A 95 -13.46 -4.18 -6.58
N HIS A 96 -13.52 -5.07 -5.58
CA HIS A 96 -12.41 -5.31 -4.67
C HIS A 96 -11.29 -6.13 -5.37
N ALA A 97 -10.67 -5.52 -6.38
CA ALA A 97 -9.65 -6.17 -7.21
C ALA A 97 -8.26 -6.24 -6.53
N CYS A 98 -8.13 -5.67 -5.33
CA CYS A 98 -6.91 -5.76 -4.49
C CYS A 98 -7.09 -6.68 -3.26
N GLY A 99 -8.28 -7.25 -3.05
CA GLY A 99 -8.53 -8.21 -1.97
C GLY A 99 -8.87 -7.59 -0.61
N HIS A 100 -9.18 -6.29 -0.55
CA HIS A 100 -9.49 -5.59 0.69
C HIS A 100 -10.74 -6.15 1.40
N ASP A 101 -11.70 -6.70 0.66
CA ASP A 101 -12.82 -7.49 1.20
C ASP A 101 -12.35 -8.69 2.05
N GLY A 102 -11.28 -9.36 1.61
CA GLY A 102 -10.63 -10.44 2.36
C GLY A 102 -9.88 -9.93 3.58
N HIS A 103 -9.19 -8.78 3.48
CA HIS A 103 -8.49 -8.18 4.63
C HIS A 103 -9.46 -7.79 5.73
N MET A 104 -10.58 -7.15 5.38
CA MET A 104 -11.66 -6.82 6.31
C MET A 104 -12.27 -8.07 6.95
N ALA A 105 -12.51 -9.12 6.16
CA ALA A 105 -13.05 -10.39 6.66
C ALA A 105 -12.09 -11.07 7.66
N ILE A 106 -10.77 -11.04 7.40
CA ILE A 106 -9.74 -11.55 8.31
C ILE A 106 -9.78 -10.77 9.63
N LEU A 107 -9.83 -9.43 9.57
CA LEU A 107 -9.81 -8.60 10.76
C LEU A 107 -11.09 -8.75 11.60
N LEU A 108 -12.25 -8.87 10.95
CA LEU A 108 -13.53 -9.21 11.63
C LEU A 108 -13.50 -10.62 12.24
N GLY A 109 -12.89 -11.58 11.54
CA GLY A 109 -12.67 -12.93 12.06
C GLY A 109 -11.76 -12.96 13.29
N PHE A 110 -10.69 -12.18 13.26
CA PHE A 110 -9.79 -12.00 14.41
C PHE A 110 -10.53 -11.40 15.61
N ALA A 111 -11.35 -10.35 15.39
CA ALA A 111 -12.20 -9.77 16.41
C ALA A 111 -13.17 -10.81 17.00
N LYS A 112 -13.86 -11.59 16.14
CA LYS A 112 -14.77 -12.67 16.55
C LYS A 112 -14.08 -13.71 17.41
N TYR A 113 -12.86 -14.12 17.02
CA TYR A 113 -12.08 -15.06 17.83
C TYR A 113 -11.79 -14.51 19.21
N LEU A 114 -11.23 -13.28 19.32
CA LEU A 114 -10.90 -12.66 20.60
C LEU A 114 -12.13 -12.49 21.49
N MET A 115 -13.25 -12.02 20.93
CA MET A 115 -14.50 -11.83 21.68
C MET A 115 -15.13 -13.15 22.16
N SER A 116 -14.86 -14.27 21.50
CA SER A 116 -15.30 -15.60 21.93
C SER A 116 -14.55 -16.16 23.14
N LYS A 117 -13.41 -15.58 23.50
CA LYS A 117 -12.53 -16.08 24.57
C LYS A 117 -12.92 -15.50 25.93
N LYS A 118 -12.79 -16.33 26.98
CA LYS A 118 -13.03 -15.90 28.37
C LYS A 118 -11.92 -14.99 28.89
N VAL A 119 -10.69 -15.18 28.40
CA VAL A 119 -9.51 -14.39 28.79
C VAL A 119 -9.34 -13.27 27.77
N ARG A 120 -9.21 -12.05 28.28
CA ARG A 120 -8.94 -10.88 27.45
C ARG A 120 -7.45 -10.75 27.15
N PRO A 121 -7.05 -10.10 26.03
CA PRO A 121 -5.66 -9.74 25.75
C PRO A 121 -5.03 -8.96 26.92
N LYS A 122 -3.72 -8.98 27.06
CA LYS A 122 -3.03 -8.22 28.12
C LYS A 122 -3.09 -6.72 27.93
N GLY A 123 -3.00 -6.23 26.69
CA GLY A 123 -3.23 -4.84 26.31
C GLY A 123 -4.49 -4.70 25.45
N ASP A 124 -4.96 -3.48 25.24
CA ASP A 124 -6.06 -3.23 24.31
C ASP A 124 -5.66 -3.63 22.88
N VAL A 125 -6.59 -4.25 22.15
CA VAL A 125 -6.44 -4.54 20.72
C VAL A 125 -7.27 -3.54 19.93
N ILE A 126 -6.61 -2.74 19.12
CA ILE A 126 -7.22 -1.71 18.28
C ILE A 126 -7.39 -2.27 16.86
N LEU A 127 -8.62 -2.33 16.39
CA LEU A 127 -8.97 -2.78 15.05
C LEU A 127 -9.12 -1.54 14.16
N ILE A 128 -8.25 -1.37 13.17
CA ILE A 128 -8.27 -0.23 12.25
C ILE A 128 -8.80 -0.71 10.90
N PHE A 129 -10.00 -0.27 10.54
CA PHE A 129 -10.53 -0.41 9.20
C PHE A 129 -10.31 0.92 8.48
N GLN A 130 -9.30 0.93 7.63
CA GLN A 130 -8.75 2.13 7.01
C GLN A 130 -9.37 2.38 5.65
N PRO A 131 -9.89 3.59 5.36
CA PRO A 131 -10.35 3.97 4.02
C PRO A 131 -9.19 4.35 3.10
N ALA A 132 -9.44 4.38 1.80
CA ALA A 132 -8.64 5.07 0.78
C ALA A 132 -7.14 4.67 0.73
N GLU A 133 -6.83 3.37 0.74
CA GLU A 133 -5.46 2.88 0.54
C GLU A 133 -4.99 3.17 -0.89
N GLU A 134 -5.84 2.90 -1.89
CA GLU A 134 -5.56 3.08 -3.32
C GLU A 134 -5.47 4.56 -3.76
N GLY A 135 -5.81 5.46 -2.85
CA GLY A 135 -5.71 6.91 -3.00
C GLY A 135 -6.88 7.67 -2.35
N PRO A 136 -6.56 8.79 -1.74
CA PRO A 136 -5.33 9.57 -1.68
C PRO A 136 -4.33 9.17 -0.57
N GLY A 137 -4.54 8.06 0.15
CA GLY A 137 -3.70 7.60 1.26
C GLY A 137 -4.34 7.83 2.63
N GLY A 138 -5.33 6.98 2.96
CA GLY A 138 -6.10 7.08 4.20
C GLY A 138 -5.29 6.85 5.47
N ALA A 139 -4.22 6.03 5.41
CA ALA A 139 -3.33 5.83 6.55
C ALA A 139 -2.72 7.15 7.03
N LYS A 140 -2.22 7.97 6.09
CA LYS A 140 -1.69 9.30 6.40
C LYS A 140 -2.73 10.17 7.11
N LEU A 141 -3.93 10.22 6.54
CA LEU A 141 -5.04 11.01 7.09
C LEU A 141 -5.44 10.55 8.50
N MET A 142 -5.46 9.23 8.75
CA MET A 142 -5.77 8.67 10.07
C MET A 142 -4.67 8.98 11.09
N VAL A 143 -3.39 8.90 10.70
CA VAL A 143 -2.26 9.29 11.56
C VAL A 143 -2.32 10.78 11.88
N GLU A 144 -2.56 11.64 10.89
CA GLU A 144 -2.73 13.08 11.08
C GLU A 144 -3.95 13.44 11.94
N ALA A 145 -5.00 12.60 11.93
CA ALA A 145 -6.13 12.71 12.85
C ALA A 145 -5.81 12.27 14.30
N GLY A 146 -4.56 11.85 14.55
CA GLY A 146 -4.04 11.57 15.90
C GLY A 146 -4.47 10.23 16.49
N ILE A 147 -4.81 9.21 15.67
CA ILE A 147 -5.25 7.92 16.21
C ILE A 147 -4.17 7.18 16.99
N ILE A 148 -2.90 7.38 16.64
CA ILE A 148 -1.77 6.73 17.32
C ILE A 148 -1.70 7.19 18.77
N GLU A 149 -1.71 8.50 18.98
CA GLU A 149 -1.65 9.13 20.31
C GLU A 149 -2.94 8.90 21.08
N LYS A 150 -4.10 9.10 20.44
CA LYS A 150 -5.43 8.96 21.06
C LYS A 150 -5.63 7.58 21.69
N TYR A 151 -5.19 6.52 21.01
CA TYR A 151 -5.35 5.15 21.49
C TYR A 151 -4.04 4.57 22.07
N ASN A 152 -2.99 5.39 22.23
CA ASN A 152 -1.68 5.00 22.75
C ASN A 152 -1.12 3.75 22.06
N ILE A 153 -1.28 3.66 20.75
CA ILE A 153 -0.87 2.50 19.94
C ILE A 153 0.66 2.36 20.01
N SER A 154 1.14 1.18 20.37
CA SER A 154 2.58 0.90 20.49
C SER A 154 3.17 0.15 19.29
N LYS A 155 2.33 -0.57 18.55
CA LYS A 155 2.70 -1.36 17.37
C LYS A 155 1.50 -1.43 16.43
N VAL A 156 1.76 -1.56 15.12
CA VAL A 156 0.72 -1.76 14.10
C VAL A 156 1.04 -2.98 13.26
N ILE A 157 0.02 -3.79 12.98
CA ILE A 157 0.13 -5.03 12.19
C ILE A 157 -0.87 -4.93 11.02
N GLY A 158 -0.41 -5.26 9.81
CA GLY A 158 -1.24 -5.38 8.62
C GLY A 158 -0.90 -6.63 7.82
N CYS A 159 -1.85 -7.12 7.04
CA CYS A 159 -1.59 -8.15 6.05
C CYS A 159 -2.22 -7.79 4.72
N HIS A 160 -1.64 -8.31 3.64
CA HIS A 160 -2.19 -8.20 2.30
C HIS A 160 -2.28 -9.56 1.64
N ILE A 161 -3.42 -9.88 1.02
CA ILE A 161 -3.60 -11.07 0.20
C ILE A 161 -2.80 -10.90 -1.09
N PHE A 162 -1.91 -11.85 -1.39
CA PHE A 162 -0.95 -11.66 -2.47
C PHE A 162 -0.84 -12.88 -3.39
N PRO A 163 -1.17 -12.74 -4.69
CA PRO A 163 -1.25 -13.87 -5.62
C PRO A 163 0.11 -14.48 -5.99
N ASP A 164 1.23 -13.74 -5.86
CA ASP A 164 2.56 -14.26 -6.17
C ASP A 164 3.13 -15.15 -5.04
N VAL A 165 2.45 -15.21 -3.91
CA VAL A 165 2.81 -16.07 -2.78
C VAL A 165 1.92 -17.32 -2.81
N PRO A 166 2.47 -18.54 -2.65
CA PRO A 166 1.69 -19.77 -2.64
C PRO A 166 0.58 -19.75 -1.58
N GLN A 167 -0.59 -20.28 -1.93
CA GLN A 167 -1.79 -20.31 -1.09
C GLN A 167 -1.49 -20.75 0.35
N GLY A 168 -1.91 -19.94 1.31
CA GLY A 168 -1.82 -20.22 2.74
C GLY A 168 -0.43 -20.03 3.36
N LYS A 169 0.59 -19.66 2.58
CA LYS A 169 1.90 -19.24 3.11
C LYS A 169 1.83 -17.79 3.60
N ILE A 170 2.66 -17.49 4.58
CA ILE A 170 2.88 -16.13 5.10
C ILE A 170 4.26 -15.69 4.64
N ALA A 171 4.31 -14.62 3.85
CA ALA A 171 5.57 -14.11 3.30
C ALA A 171 5.90 -12.74 3.88
N CYS A 172 7.11 -12.59 4.42
CA CYS A 172 7.57 -11.34 5.00
C CYS A 172 9.10 -11.24 4.97
N LYS A 173 9.62 -10.04 5.22
CA LYS A 173 11.05 -9.79 5.47
C LYS A 173 11.21 -8.57 6.36
N ALA A 174 12.30 -8.54 7.13
CA ALA A 174 12.70 -7.36 7.90
C ALA A 174 13.23 -6.25 6.97
N GLY A 175 13.09 -5.00 7.40
CA GLY A 175 13.49 -3.84 6.61
C GLY A 175 12.53 -3.53 5.47
N GLY A 176 13.02 -2.84 4.45
CA GLY A 176 12.21 -2.41 3.30
C GLY A 176 11.64 -3.59 2.52
N MET A 177 10.32 -3.69 2.48
CA MET A 177 9.56 -4.76 1.81
C MET A 177 8.79 -4.25 0.59
N MET A 178 8.20 -3.04 0.67
CA MET A 178 7.57 -2.37 -0.45
C MET A 178 8.16 -0.98 -0.63
N ALA A 179 8.19 -0.49 -1.88
CA ALA A 179 8.95 0.70 -2.22
C ALA A 179 8.24 1.99 -1.79
N ARG A 180 9.04 2.99 -1.42
CA ARG A 180 8.62 4.38 -1.49
C ARG A 180 8.40 4.77 -2.94
N ASN A 181 7.37 5.55 -3.21
CA ASN A 181 7.05 6.01 -4.56
C ASN A 181 6.79 7.51 -4.61
N GLY A 182 6.87 8.05 -5.82
CA GLY A 182 6.51 9.42 -6.15
C GLY A 182 6.51 9.65 -7.65
N GLU A 183 5.90 10.74 -8.03
CA GLU A 183 5.86 11.26 -9.38
C GLU A 183 6.89 12.37 -9.53
N VAL A 184 7.44 12.51 -10.73
CA VAL A 184 8.40 13.55 -11.09
C VAL A 184 7.94 14.23 -12.37
N THR A 185 7.84 15.54 -12.34
CA THR A 185 7.54 16.37 -13.53
C THR A 185 8.71 17.31 -13.79
N VAL A 186 9.29 17.20 -14.97
CA VAL A 186 10.37 18.08 -15.41
C VAL A 186 9.81 19.09 -16.41
N HIS A 187 10.11 20.35 -16.19
CA HIS A 187 9.79 21.45 -17.09
C HIS A 187 11.08 22.02 -17.67
N ILE A 188 11.15 22.10 -18.99
CA ILE A 188 12.25 22.75 -19.72
C ILE A 188 11.69 23.96 -20.45
N LEU A 189 12.20 25.14 -20.12
CA LEU A 189 11.83 26.39 -20.75
C LEU A 189 12.99 26.96 -21.54
N GLY A 190 12.81 27.10 -22.83
CA GLY A 190 13.74 27.66 -23.76
C GLY A 190 13.20 28.95 -24.40
N LYS A 191 13.62 29.20 -25.66
CA LYS A 191 13.21 30.37 -26.44
C LYS A 191 12.94 29.95 -27.87
N SER A 192 11.72 30.25 -28.37
CA SER A 192 11.34 30.00 -29.76
C SER A 192 12.17 30.82 -30.73
N SER A 193 12.44 30.23 -31.90
CA SER A 193 12.96 30.90 -33.09
C SER A 193 12.54 30.18 -34.37
N HIS A 194 12.78 30.77 -35.51
CA HIS A 194 12.56 30.07 -36.78
C HIS A 194 13.49 28.86 -36.87
N GLY A 195 13.01 27.70 -37.31
CA GLY A 195 13.78 26.46 -37.39
C GLY A 195 15.08 26.55 -38.24
N ALA A 196 15.11 27.47 -39.24
CA ALA A 196 16.32 27.78 -40.02
C ALA A 196 17.27 28.78 -39.34
N GLN A 197 16.89 29.34 -38.17
CA GLN A 197 17.71 30.30 -37.41
C GLN A 197 17.76 29.89 -35.92
N PRO A 198 18.19 28.63 -35.62
CA PRO A 198 18.16 28.11 -34.24
C PRO A 198 19.08 28.87 -33.28
N HIS A 199 20.09 29.55 -33.80
CA HIS A 199 21.06 30.39 -33.03
C HIS A 199 20.39 31.62 -32.36
N LEU A 200 19.16 31.98 -32.73
CA LEU A 200 18.39 33.07 -32.12
C LEU A 200 17.47 32.59 -31.02
N GLY A 201 17.36 31.29 -30.85
CA GLY A 201 16.53 30.61 -29.83
C GLY A 201 17.34 29.85 -28.79
N ALA A 202 16.60 29.09 -27.96
CA ALA A 202 17.15 28.07 -27.07
C ALA A 202 16.20 26.85 -27.16
N ASP A 203 16.70 25.72 -27.63
CA ASP A 203 15.92 24.58 -28.03
C ASP A 203 15.52 23.69 -26.83
N ALA A 204 14.29 23.82 -26.38
CA ALA A 204 13.78 23.04 -25.25
C ALA A 204 13.67 21.55 -25.58
N LEU A 205 13.39 21.13 -26.82
CA LEU A 205 13.36 19.72 -27.22
C LEU A 205 14.73 19.07 -27.18
N LEU A 206 15.76 19.77 -27.65
CA LEU A 206 17.13 19.28 -27.60
C LEU A 206 17.61 19.16 -26.14
N ALA A 207 17.31 20.18 -25.31
CA ALA A 207 17.61 20.16 -23.87
C ALA A 207 16.89 19.02 -23.15
N ALA A 208 15.61 18.79 -23.46
CA ALA A 208 14.81 17.71 -22.86
C ALA A 208 15.38 16.31 -23.18
N GLY A 209 15.80 16.09 -24.43
CA GLY A 209 16.47 14.85 -24.84
C GLY A 209 17.75 14.59 -24.04
N ALA A 210 18.59 15.64 -23.88
CA ALA A 210 19.83 15.56 -23.10
C ALA A 210 19.54 15.35 -21.61
N VAL A 211 18.51 15.99 -21.05
CA VAL A 211 18.05 15.79 -19.66
C VAL A 211 17.66 14.33 -19.43
N ILE A 212 16.77 13.74 -20.26
CA ILE A 212 16.36 12.35 -20.13
C ILE A 212 17.58 11.41 -20.11
N CYS A 213 18.48 11.55 -21.08
CA CYS A 213 19.69 10.73 -21.16
C CYS A 213 20.61 10.92 -19.94
N GLY A 214 20.78 12.16 -19.49
CA GLY A 214 21.66 12.49 -18.37
C GLY A 214 21.15 11.98 -17.02
N ILE A 215 19.88 12.22 -16.70
CA ILE A 215 19.34 11.85 -15.38
C ILE A 215 19.20 10.34 -15.20
N HIS A 216 19.02 9.54 -16.24
CA HIS A 216 19.06 8.09 -16.13
C HIS A 216 20.42 7.54 -15.64
N THR A 217 21.50 8.30 -15.81
CA THR A 217 22.81 7.91 -15.27
C THR A 217 22.88 8.00 -13.75
N ILE A 218 21.96 8.71 -13.08
CA ILE A 218 21.92 8.85 -11.62
C ILE A 218 21.86 7.48 -10.95
N LEU A 219 21.00 6.59 -11.45
CA LEU A 219 20.85 5.23 -10.88
C LEU A 219 22.15 4.43 -10.97
N SER A 220 22.88 4.54 -12.06
CA SER A 220 24.10 3.75 -12.29
C SER A 220 25.38 4.40 -11.75
N ARG A 221 25.40 5.72 -11.43
CA ARG A 221 26.59 6.47 -11.05
C ARG A 221 26.51 7.13 -9.67
N ASN A 222 25.32 7.36 -9.14
CA ASN A 222 25.14 8.03 -7.85
C ASN A 222 24.52 7.13 -6.78
N ILE A 223 23.78 6.07 -7.18
CA ILE A 223 23.20 5.09 -6.27
C ILE A 223 24.13 3.88 -6.19
N SER A 224 24.28 3.31 -5.00
CA SER A 224 25.08 2.11 -4.78
C SER A 224 24.53 0.96 -5.63
N PRO A 225 25.37 0.12 -6.26
CA PRO A 225 24.90 -1.04 -7.01
C PRO A 225 24.21 -2.11 -6.13
N LEU A 226 24.33 -2.00 -4.80
CA LEU A 226 23.62 -2.85 -3.83
C LEU A 226 22.25 -2.30 -3.46
N ASP A 227 21.98 -1.04 -3.81
CA ASP A 227 20.68 -0.38 -3.58
C ASP A 227 19.85 -0.40 -4.86
N SER A 228 18.52 -0.42 -4.68
CA SER A 228 17.59 -0.44 -5.81
C SER A 228 16.79 0.85 -5.89
N GLY A 229 16.72 1.41 -7.10
CA GLY A 229 15.89 2.57 -7.41
C GLY A 229 15.34 2.47 -8.83
N ILE A 230 14.18 3.07 -9.05
CA ILE A 230 13.56 3.24 -10.37
C ILE A 230 13.37 4.74 -10.62
N LEU A 231 13.72 5.18 -11.83
CA LEU A 231 13.39 6.46 -12.39
C LEU A 231 12.95 6.20 -13.83
N SER A 232 11.67 6.39 -14.12
CA SER A 232 11.11 6.12 -15.45
C SER A 232 10.22 7.27 -15.90
N PHE A 233 10.37 7.68 -17.17
CA PHE A 233 9.51 8.69 -17.79
C PHE A 233 8.52 8.02 -18.72
N GLY A 234 7.23 8.32 -18.52
CA GLY A 234 6.12 7.76 -19.29
C GLY A 234 5.62 8.69 -20.38
N THR A 235 5.78 10.02 -20.19
CA THR A 235 5.30 11.02 -21.16
C THR A 235 6.35 12.12 -21.40
N ILE A 236 6.35 12.63 -22.63
CA ILE A 236 7.04 13.84 -23.03
C ILE A 236 6.13 14.63 -23.98
N GLN A 237 5.95 15.92 -23.69
CA GLN A 237 5.11 16.81 -24.48
C GLN A 237 5.85 18.11 -24.73
N GLY A 238 5.86 18.61 -25.98
CA GLY A 238 6.51 19.88 -26.31
C GLY A 238 6.61 20.12 -27.80
N GLY A 239 6.89 21.39 -28.16
CA GLY A 239 6.94 21.85 -29.53
C GLY A 239 5.57 22.18 -30.14
N GLU A 240 5.55 23.11 -31.10
CA GLU A 240 4.30 23.59 -31.73
C GLU A 240 4.23 23.23 -33.21
N ALA A 241 5.36 23.32 -33.95
CA ALA A 241 5.44 23.03 -35.36
C ALA A 241 6.86 22.60 -35.77
N CYS A 242 6.96 21.83 -36.84
CA CYS A 242 8.24 21.26 -37.32
C CYS A 242 9.29 22.29 -37.75
N ASN A 243 8.88 23.52 -38.03
CA ASN A 243 9.75 24.63 -38.47
C ASN A 243 9.97 25.72 -37.42
N ILE A 244 9.61 25.44 -36.16
CA ILE A 244 9.78 26.31 -34.99
C ILE A 244 10.65 25.60 -33.95
N VAL A 245 11.68 26.27 -33.46
CA VAL A 245 12.45 25.81 -32.28
C VAL A 245 11.52 25.82 -31.04
N ALA A 246 11.40 24.69 -30.38
CA ALA A 246 10.48 24.54 -29.28
C ALA A 246 10.84 25.42 -28.07
N LYS A 247 9.83 26.13 -27.54
CA LYS A 247 10.00 26.97 -26.36
C LYS A 247 9.85 26.19 -25.05
N GLU A 248 9.03 25.15 -25.02
CA GLU A 248 8.67 24.46 -23.79
C GLU A 248 8.57 22.96 -24.00
N VAL A 249 9.01 22.19 -23.01
CA VAL A 249 8.81 20.75 -22.93
C VAL A 249 8.49 20.37 -21.50
N ARG A 250 7.50 19.48 -21.34
CA ARG A 250 7.10 18.84 -20.09
C ARG A 250 7.34 17.35 -20.19
N ILE A 251 7.97 16.77 -19.15
CA ILE A 251 8.29 15.34 -19.07
C ILE A 251 7.74 14.83 -17.73
N GLU A 252 6.99 13.73 -17.74
CA GLU A 252 6.42 13.15 -16.53
C GLU A 252 6.86 11.72 -16.35
N GLY A 253 7.11 11.35 -15.09
CA GLY A 253 7.61 10.05 -14.74
C GLY A 253 7.34 9.65 -13.30
N THR A 254 7.90 8.51 -12.92
CA THR A 254 7.79 7.92 -11.58
C THR A 254 9.14 7.58 -11.00
N MET A 255 9.24 7.69 -9.68
CA MET A 255 10.40 7.32 -8.89
C MET A 255 10.03 6.30 -7.84
N ARG A 256 10.92 5.30 -7.59
CA ARG A 256 10.75 4.30 -6.52
C ARG A 256 12.10 3.96 -5.90
N ALA A 257 12.11 3.66 -4.59
CA ALA A 257 13.28 3.12 -3.89
C ALA A 257 12.85 2.34 -2.64
N PHE A 258 13.68 1.39 -2.19
CA PHE A 258 13.44 0.64 -0.94
C PHE A 258 14.03 1.29 0.30
N SER A 259 14.55 2.51 0.18
CA SER A 259 15.12 3.29 1.28
C SER A 259 14.76 4.76 1.08
N ASP A 260 14.39 5.43 2.16
CA ASP A 260 14.15 6.88 2.14
C ASP A 260 15.43 7.64 1.78
N GLU A 261 16.59 7.19 2.27
CA GLU A 261 17.89 7.79 1.95
C GLU A 261 18.19 7.75 0.44
N VAL A 262 18.01 6.58 -0.20
CA VAL A 262 18.19 6.41 -1.65
C VAL A 262 17.22 7.30 -2.42
N TYR A 263 15.95 7.33 -2.00
CA TYR A 263 14.93 8.15 -2.64
C TYR A 263 15.27 9.65 -2.58
N GLU A 264 15.62 10.18 -1.40
CA GLU A 264 15.99 11.60 -1.23
C GLU A 264 17.27 11.95 -2.03
N LYS A 265 18.23 11.03 -2.10
CA LYS A 265 19.41 11.19 -2.94
C LYS A 265 19.04 11.26 -4.43
N MET A 266 18.10 10.42 -4.90
CA MET A 266 17.59 10.50 -6.26
C MET A 266 16.94 11.86 -6.54
N VAL A 267 16.08 12.35 -5.63
CA VAL A 267 15.42 13.67 -5.71
C VAL A 267 16.47 14.76 -5.91
N SER A 268 17.41 14.90 -4.98
CA SER A 268 18.45 15.92 -5.04
C SER A 268 19.27 15.87 -6.35
N ARG A 269 19.64 14.65 -6.77
CA ARG A 269 20.45 14.50 -8.01
C ARG A 269 19.66 14.80 -9.27
N VAL A 270 18.36 14.51 -9.30
CA VAL A 270 17.49 14.85 -10.44
C VAL A 270 17.35 16.37 -10.56
N GLU A 271 17.08 17.08 -9.46
CA GLU A 271 17.00 18.55 -9.45
C GLU A 271 18.27 19.20 -9.97
N GLU A 272 19.43 18.80 -9.42
CA GLU A 272 20.72 19.33 -9.83
C GLU A 272 21.00 19.06 -11.33
N ALA A 273 20.82 17.81 -11.76
CA ALA A 273 21.13 17.41 -13.13
C ALA A 273 20.22 18.10 -14.16
N VAL A 274 18.92 18.21 -13.90
CA VAL A 274 17.97 18.89 -14.77
C VAL A 274 18.37 20.36 -14.94
N SER A 275 18.62 21.06 -13.83
CA SER A 275 19.03 22.47 -13.86
C SER A 275 20.32 22.69 -14.63
N PHE A 276 21.39 21.92 -14.36
CA PHE A 276 22.69 22.07 -15.03
C PHE A 276 22.64 21.67 -16.49
N ILE A 277 21.97 20.58 -16.86
CA ILE A 277 21.90 20.14 -18.26
C ILE A 277 21.11 21.15 -19.09
N ALA A 278 19.92 21.57 -18.64
CA ALA A 278 19.10 22.55 -19.34
C ALA A 278 19.85 23.85 -19.56
N LYS A 279 20.58 24.35 -18.54
CA LYS A 279 21.43 25.55 -18.64
C LYS A 279 22.51 25.40 -19.67
N GLY A 280 23.09 24.22 -19.85
CA GLY A 280 24.10 23.96 -20.90
C GLY A 280 23.56 24.15 -22.33
N TYR A 281 22.24 24.07 -22.51
CA TYR A 281 21.53 24.33 -23.78
C TYR A 281 20.91 25.74 -23.86
N GLY A 282 21.20 26.62 -22.90
CA GLY A 282 20.63 27.97 -22.83
C GLY A 282 19.14 27.97 -22.38
N CYS A 283 18.69 26.88 -21.82
CA CYS A 283 17.32 26.69 -21.27
C CYS A 283 17.32 26.79 -19.75
N GLU A 284 16.13 26.98 -19.19
CA GLU A 284 15.83 26.79 -17.75
C GLU A 284 15.19 25.41 -17.54
N GLY A 285 15.67 24.66 -16.56
CA GLY A 285 15.10 23.37 -16.16
C GLY A 285 14.67 23.39 -14.71
N THR A 286 13.40 23.04 -14.46
CA THR A 286 12.83 22.91 -13.12
C THR A 286 12.19 21.55 -12.94
N VAL A 287 12.05 21.10 -11.69
CA VAL A 287 11.46 19.81 -11.34
C VAL A 287 10.43 20.00 -10.25
N GLU A 288 9.30 19.32 -10.40
CA GLU A 288 8.27 19.18 -9.37
C GLU A 288 8.18 17.71 -8.96
N PHE A 289 8.15 17.45 -7.64
CA PHE A 289 7.96 16.11 -7.10
C PHE A 289 6.64 16.02 -6.34
N ARG A 290 5.88 14.99 -6.64
CA ARG A 290 4.74 14.58 -5.82
C ARG A 290 5.15 13.33 -5.05
N HIS A 291 5.59 13.51 -3.81
CA HIS A 291 5.90 12.40 -2.91
C HIS A 291 4.60 11.73 -2.47
N MET A 292 4.54 10.40 -2.65
CA MET A 292 3.38 9.60 -2.32
C MET A 292 3.64 8.79 -1.03
N TYR A 293 3.74 7.48 -1.11
CA TYR A 293 3.90 6.60 0.04
C TYR A 293 5.37 6.44 0.43
N ARG A 294 5.61 6.16 1.71
CA ARG A 294 6.93 5.84 2.25
C ARG A 294 7.28 4.37 2.01
N VAL A 295 8.50 3.97 2.38
CA VAL A 295 8.88 2.56 2.38
C VAL A 295 8.07 1.80 3.43
N VAL A 296 7.45 0.68 3.04
CA VAL A 296 6.98 -0.30 4.02
C VAL A 296 8.22 -0.97 4.62
N ASN A 297 8.53 -0.58 5.85
CA ASN A 297 9.77 -0.95 6.56
C ASN A 297 9.45 -1.76 7.82
N ASN A 298 9.54 -3.07 7.71
CA ASN A 298 9.14 -3.98 8.77
C ASN A 298 10.15 -4.03 9.93
N ASP A 299 9.65 -3.87 11.15
CA ASP A 299 10.42 -4.03 12.37
C ASP A 299 10.97 -5.46 12.51
N ALA A 300 12.28 -5.59 12.75
CA ALA A 300 12.95 -6.89 12.77
C ALA A 300 12.47 -7.80 13.91
N ALA A 301 12.12 -7.24 15.06
CA ALA A 301 11.64 -8.03 16.19
C ALA A 301 10.22 -8.56 15.93
N LEU A 302 9.36 -7.76 15.29
CA LEU A 302 8.03 -8.19 14.87
C LEU A 302 8.08 -9.25 13.77
N VAL A 303 9.02 -9.13 12.82
CA VAL A 303 9.24 -10.16 11.79
C VAL A 303 9.69 -11.47 12.42
N SER A 304 10.65 -11.43 13.36
CA SER A 304 11.11 -12.65 14.07
C SER A 304 9.96 -13.30 14.88
N ALA A 305 9.08 -12.49 15.48
CA ALA A 305 7.90 -13.00 16.17
C ALA A 305 6.90 -13.67 15.18
N LEU A 306 6.68 -13.07 13.98
CA LEU A 306 5.83 -13.64 12.94
C LEU A 306 6.40 -14.97 12.41
N GLU A 307 7.70 -15.03 12.13
CA GLU A 307 8.39 -16.25 11.70
C GLU A 307 8.20 -17.37 12.72
N ALA A 308 8.42 -17.07 14.00
CA ALA A 308 8.23 -18.03 15.09
C ALA A 308 6.75 -18.42 15.29
N ALA A 309 5.81 -17.55 14.94
CA ALA A 309 4.37 -17.81 15.01
C ALA A 309 3.88 -18.72 13.88
N CYS A 310 4.43 -18.53 12.68
CA CYS A 310 3.96 -19.23 11.46
C CYS A 310 4.75 -20.53 11.18
N GLY A 311 5.96 -20.70 11.72
CA GLY A 311 6.80 -21.89 11.53
C GLY A 311 6.98 -22.23 10.04
N ASP A 312 6.70 -23.48 9.66
CA ASP A 312 6.86 -23.97 8.27
C ASP A 312 5.98 -23.25 7.23
N ASN A 313 5.00 -22.47 7.67
CA ASN A 313 4.18 -21.66 6.78
C ASN A 313 4.79 -20.29 6.48
N TYR A 314 5.85 -19.89 7.18
CA TYR A 314 6.58 -18.66 6.90
C TYR A 314 7.56 -18.85 5.76
N ILE A 315 7.65 -17.85 4.87
CA ILE A 315 8.68 -17.74 3.84
C ILE A 315 9.26 -16.33 3.81
N ILE A 316 10.56 -16.24 3.58
CA ILE A 316 11.22 -14.95 3.35
C ILE A 316 10.90 -14.50 1.92
N THR A 317 10.28 -13.34 1.78
CA THR A 317 9.97 -12.77 0.46
C THR A 317 11.08 -11.88 -0.08
N GLN A 318 11.12 -11.70 -1.40
CA GLN A 318 11.86 -10.60 -2.01
C GLN A 318 11.08 -9.28 -1.82
N PRO A 319 11.76 -8.13 -1.85
CA PRO A 319 11.06 -6.85 -1.82
C PRO A 319 10.36 -6.58 -3.16
N TYR A 320 9.23 -5.85 -3.12
CA TYR A 320 8.42 -5.51 -4.27
C TYR A 320 8.42 -3.99 -4.53
N MET A 321 8.51 -3.62 -5.80
CA MET A 321 8.41 -2.19 -6.22
C MET A 321 6.98 -1.64 -6.19
N LEU A 322 6.05 -2.36 -5.58
CA LEU A 322 4.71 -1.87 -5.21
C LEU A 322 4.82 -0.89 -4.04
N ALA A 323 3.82 -0.07 -3.86
CA ALA A 323 3.73 0.90 -2.77
C ALA A 323 2.46 0.62 -1.94
N GLU A 324 2.50 0.98 -0.65
CA GLU A 324 1.43 0.73 0.31
C GLU A 324 1.44 1.83 1.38
N ASP A 325 0.28 2.42 1.65
CA ASP A 325 0.16 3.55 2.56
C ASP A 325 0.26 3.17 4.06
N PHE A 326 0.19 1.88 4.38
CA PHE A 326 0.51 1.34 5.72
C PHE A 326 1.84 1.87 6.26
N SER A 327 2.75 2.21 5.37
CA SER A 327 4.03 2.85 5.67
C SER A 327 3.91 4.11 6.55
N PHE A 328 2.79 4.84 6.49
CA PHE A 328 2.58 6.01 7.36
C PHE A 328 2.36 5.61 8.82
N PHE A 329 1.70 4.49 9.10
CA PHE A 329 1.64 3.95 10.45
C PHE A 329 3.02 3.55 10.96
N GLN A 330 3.87 2.97 10.08
CA GLN A 330 5.24 2.58 10.43
C GLN A 330 6.18 3.76 10.66
N GLN A 331 5.84 4.96 10.17
CA GLN A 331 6.55 6.18 10.53
C GLN A 331 6.28 6.61 11.99
N ALA A 332 5.13 6.26 12.53
CA ALA A 332 4.70 6.67 13.87
C ALA A 332 5.08 5.64 14.95
N VAL A 333 4.97 4.34 14.64
CA VAL A 333 5.24 3.23 15.58
C VAL A 333 5.88 2.03 14.87
N PRO A 334 6.60 1.15 15.58
CA PRO A 334 7.04 -0.13 15.00
C PRO A 334 5.89 -0.87 14.35
N GLY A 335 6.06 -1.28 13.10
CA GLY A 335 5.01 -1.93 12.33
C GLY A 335 5.47 -3.17 11.60
N LEU A 336 4.52 -4.06 11.34
CA LEU A 336 4.69 -5.30 10.59
C LEU A 336 3.63 -5.39 9.51
N PHE A 337 4.07 -5.51 8.28
CA PHE A 337 3.23 -5.79 7.12
C PHE A 337 3.68 -7.07 6.46
N PHE A 338 2.78 -8.01 6.22
CA PHE A 338 3.12 -9.29 5.62
C PHE A 338 2.13 -9.70 4.53
N PHE A 339 2.56 -10.54 3.62
CA PHE A 339 1.70 -11.11 2.59
C PHE A 339 1.11 -12.44 3.05
N LEU A 340 -0.20 -12.60 2.78
CA LEU A 340 -0.93 -13.86 2.87
C LEU A 340 -1.07 -14.43 1.47
N GLY A 341 -0.48 -15.58 1.22
CA GLY A 341 -0.45 -16.22 -0.08
C GLY A 341 -1.82 -16.64 -0.58
N ALA A 342 -2.12 -16.23 -1.82
CA ALA A 342 -3.36 -16.52 -2.54
C ALA A 342 -3.13 -17.32 -3.83
N GLY A 343 -1.89 -17.41 -4.33
CA GLY A 343 -1.56 -18.07 -5.59
C GLY A 343 -1.79 -19.56 -5.56
N ASN A 344 -2.64 -20.06 -6.46
CA ASN A 344 -2.89 -21.50 -6.64
C ASN A 344 -3.22 -21.82 -8.09
N PRO A 345 -2.21 -22.11 -8.94
CA PRO A 345 -2.41 -22.44 -10.35
C PRO A 345 -3.31 -23.66 -10.60
N GLU A 346 -3.27 -24.66 -9.71
CA GLU A 346 -4.08 -25.87 -9.84
C GLU A 346 -5.58 -25.59 -9.72
N LYS A 347 -5.94 -24.53 -8.96
CA LYS A 347 -7.34 -24.09 -8.79
C LYS A 347 -7.70 -22.90 -9.68
N GLY A 348 -6.77 -22.41 -10.51
CA GLY A 348 -6.98 -21.27 -11.39
C GLY A 348 -6.81 -19.88 -10.74
N PHE A 349 -6.34 -19.80 -9.50
CA PHE A 349 -6.04 -18.53 -8.84
C PHE A 349 -4.65 -18.02 -9.24
N VAL A 350 -4.56 -17.41 -10.42
CA VAL A 350 -3.32 -16.96 -11.08
C VAL A 350 -3.35 -15.51 -11.53
N HIS A 351 -4.50 -14.86 -11.41
CA HIS A 351 -4.65 -13.48 -11.89
C HIS A 351 -4.01 -12.50 -10.91
N PRO A 352 -3.32 -11.46 -11.42
CA PRO A 352 -2.68 -10.45 -10.58
C PRO A 352 -3.72 -9.56 -9.90
N LEU A 353 -3.28 -8.85 -8.89
CA LEU A 353 -4.04 -7.73 -8.30
C LEU A 353 -4.44 -6.73 -9.39
N HIS A 354 -5.55 -6.02 -9.18
CA HIS A 354 -6.17 -5.05 -10.09
C HIS A 354 -6.70 -5.65 -11.41
N SER A 355 -6.71 -6.99 -11.53
CA SER A 355 -7.34 -7.69 -12.66
C SER A 355 -8.83 -7.89 -12.44
N ALA A 356 -9.64 -7.81 -13.50
CA ALA A 356 -11.07 -8.12 -13.50
C ALA A 356 -11.38 -9.58 -13.09
N GLU A 357 -10.41 -10.48 -13.27
CA GLU A 357 -10.48 -11.89 -12.93
C GLU A 357 -9.85 -12.22 -11.57
N PHE A 358 -9.26 -11.22 -10.86
CA PHE A 358 -8.63 -11.47 -9.56
C PHE A 358 -9.61 -12.13 -8.60
N ASP A 359 -9.17 -13.24 -8.00
CA ASP A 359 -9.89 -13.98 -6.96
C ASP A 359 -8.91 -14.89 -6.20
N PHE A 360 -9.36 -15.45 -5.10
CA PHE A 360 -8.57 -16.35 -4.27
C PHE A 360 -9.45 -17.42 -3.59
N ASP A 361 -8.84 -18.54 -3.21
CA ASP A 361 -9.50 -19.56 -2.39
C ASP A 361 -9.79 -18.99 -0.99
N GLU A 362 -11.06 -18.78 -0.68
CA GLU A 362 -11.52 -18.15 0.57
C GLU A 362 -11.08 -18.90 1.84
N LYS A 363 -10.57 -20.13 1.72
CA LYS A 363 -9.96 -20.86 2.85
C LYS A 363 -8.73 -20.15 3.43
N ILE A 364 -8.05 -19.29 2.64
CA ILE A 364 -6.92 -18.51 3.16
C ILE A 364 -7.32 -17.52 4.25
N LEU A 365 -8.59 -17.12 4.33
CA LEU A 365 -9.09 -16.22 5.38
C LEU A 365 -8.81 -16.80 6.78
N CYS A 366 -8.99 -18.12 6.95
CA CYS A 366 -8.62 -18.79 8.19
C CYS A 366 -7.14 -18.73 8.50
N HIS A 367 -6.26 -18.74 7.48
CA HIS A 367 -4.81 -18.61 7.67
C HIS A 367 -4.43 -17.20 8.14
N GLY A 368 -5.10 -16.17 7.61
CA GLY A 368 -4.91 -14.78 8.07
C GLY A 368 -5.30 -14.60 9.54
N VAL A 369 -6.47 -15.12 9.93
CA VAL A 369 -6.92 -15.10 11.34
C VAL A 369 -5.94 -15.86 12.24
N GLU A 370 -5.49 -17.06 11.82
CA GLU A 370 -4.50 -17.86 12.56
C GLU A 370 -3.19 -17.10 12.73
N ALA A 371 -2.70 -16.42 11.69
CA ALA A 371 -1.47 -15.64 11.74
C ALA A 371 -1.55 -14.51 12.76
N TYR A 372 -2.66 -13.74 12.78
CA TYR A 372 -2.85 -12.67 13.76
C TYR A 372 -2.90 -13.18 15.19
N ILE A 373 -3.63 -14.29 15.45
CA ILE A 373 -3.74 -14.87 16.78
C ILE A 373 -2.38 -15.41 17.25
N SER A 374 -1.71 -16.19 16.39
CA SER A 374 -0.42 -16.78 16.72
C SER A 374 0.66 -15.71 16.96
N LEU A 375 0.61 -14.61 16.20
CA LEU A 375 1.50 -13.47 16.42
C LEU A 375 1.22 -12.80 17.78
N LEU A 376 -0.07 -12.56 18.11
CA LEU A 376 -0.45 -11.95 19.39
C LEU A 376 0.03 -12.78 20.58
N GLU A 377 -0.09 -14.13 20.49
CA GLU A 377 0.44 -15.05 21.50
C GLU A 377 1.99 -15.02 21.58
N LYS A 378 2.68 -15.02 20.43
CA LYS A 378 4.16 -14.95 20.38
C LYS A 378 4.71 -13.64 20.94
N LEU A 379 3.97 -12.56 20.81
CA LEU A 379 4.27 -11.29 21.45
C LEU A 379 3.97 -11.30 22.98
N GLY A 380 3.42 -12.40 23.50
CA GLY A 380 3.05 -12.52 24.90
C GLY A 380 1.86 -11.66 25.32
N LEU A 381 1.03 -11.24 24.35
CA LEU A 381 -0.10 -10.32 24.56
C LEU A 381 -1.45 -11.05 24.73
N PHE A 382 -1.47 -12.37 24.50
CA PHE A 382 -2.68 -13.21 24.65
C PHE A 382 -2.35 -14.59 25.21
#